data_be20214b1b54365a457202f43c1b6e03
#
_entry.id   be20214b1b54365a457202f43c1b6e03
#
_cell.length_a   1.000
_cell.length_b   1.000
_cell.length_c   1.000
_cell.angle_alpha   90.00
_cell.angle_beta   90.00
_cell.angle_gamma   90.00
#
_symmetry.space_group_name_H-M   'P 1'
#
loop_
_entity.id
_entity.type
_entity.pdbx_description
1 polymer ?
#
loop_
_entity_poly.entity_id
_entity_poly.type
_entity_poly.pdbx_seq_one_letter_code
_entity_poly.pdbx_strand_id
1 'polypeptide(L)'
;MFGEAPAQTATLGKHVPHVVAWNLTRRCNLECAHCYISAGPGESATGELGTDAVLAIAEQILEVNPAPLFILSGGEPLLRDDLDTIATFAARRGATVVVGTNGTLLTERRIEALKAADVSGVAVSVDSLDPSYHDRFRHGQGSLAETTAAVERLHRHRLDFVIQTTVTRGNRHELSGIAAWSAQQGAVCFNAYFLVPTGRGSRMTDLSPEACDAALEELVALHRTYLGHMMVRAKCAPHFMRHVHRSAADSPVLGYETRCPCGSQYCRITPDGKLTPCPYLPEVAGDLTRERFADVWRESPLFATLRQGSLGGKCGRCEYRRVCGGCRARAFAETGDVLAADSSCTYEPSGDAALVEPAGVTYGSAVASELGWSPAAAARLQRIPSFVRGVVAKRLEDYARERGLDEVTEDLMIEVRRALPIDFSKRRPFFLDDA
;
A
#
# COMPACT_ATOMS: atom_id res chain seq x y z
N MET A 1 3.27 22.32 39.10
CA MET A 1 3.57 22.90 37.78
C MET A 1 3.64 21.73 36.81
N PHE A 2 2.53 21.44 36.14
CA PHE A 2 2.44 20.38 35.12
C PHE A 2 2.74 21.05 33.81
N GLY A 3 3.87 20.68 33.21
CA GLY A 3 4.26 21.16 31.88
C GLY A 3 3.24 20.75 30.84
N GLU A 4 2.74 21.74 30.11
CA GLU A 4 1.90 21.56 28.92
C GLU A 4 2.66 20.71 27.90
N ALA A 5 2.03 19.62 27.47
CA ALA A 5 2.48 18.87 26.31
C ALA A 5 2.43 19.81 25.07
N PRO A 6 3.43 19.80 24.19
CA PRO A 6 3.46 20.71 23.07
C PRO A 6 2.28 20.43 22.13
N ALA A 7 1.35 21.35 22.11
CA ALA A 7 0.31 21.45 21.09
C ALA A 7 0.96 21.80 19.73
N GLN A 8 1.47 20.80 19.02
CA GLN A 8 1.89 20.92 17.62
C GLN A 8 1.14 19.94 16.73
N THR A 9 -0.18 19.93 16.80
CA THR A 9 -1.03 19.58 15.67
C THR A 9 -1.32 20.81 14.81
N ALA A 10 -0.29 21.60 14.55
CA ALA A 10 -0.37 22.69 13.61
C ALA A 10 -0.50 22.15 12.19
N THR A 11 -1.74 22.11 11.68
CA THR A 11 -2.07 22.13 10.24
C THR A 11 -1.25 21.20 9.36
N LEU A 12 -1.36 19.90 9.58
CA LEU A 12 -1.21 18.94 8.49
C LEU A 12 -2.34 19.26 7.51
N GLY A 13 -1.99 19.82 6.35
CA GLY A 13 -2.95 20.13 5.30
C GLY A 13 -3.77 18.89 4.93
N LYS A 14 -4.81 19.04 4.12
CA LYS A 14 -5.71 17.97 3.63
C LYS A 14 -5.00 16.69 3.13
N HIS A 15 -3.68 16.76 2.86
CA HIS A 15 -2.86 15.68 2.29
C HIS A 15 -1.74 15.27 3.25
N VAL A 16 -1.84 14.04 3.76
CA VAL A 16 -0.88 13.44 4.69
C VAL A 16 -0.17 12.27 4.01
N PRO A 17 1.17 12.14 4.09
CA PRO A 17 1.91 11.01 3.53
C PRO A 17 1.69 9.76 4.41
N HIS A 18 0.54 9.11 4.24
CA HIS A 18 0.19 7.93 5.05
C HIS A 18 0.99 6.70 4.68
N VAL A 19 1.39 6.57 3.40
CA VAL A 19 2.16 5.43 2.90
C VAL A 19 3.38 5.94 2.15
N VAL A 20 4.54 5.49 2.56
CA VAL A 20 5.82 5.80 1.93
C VAL A 20 6.47 4.50 1.45
N ALA A 21 6.51 4.28 0.14
CA ALA A 21 7.30 3.22 -0.45
C ALA A 21 8.75 3.68 -0.57
N TRP A 22 9.67 2.97 0.04
CA TRP A 22 11.08 3.32 -0.01
C TRP A 22 11.88 2.24 -0.74
N ASN A 23 12.37 2.60 -1.92
CA ASN A 23 13.34 1.76 -2.61
C ASN A 23 14.72 2.03 -2.00
N LEU A 24 15.19 1.14 -1.14
CA LEU A 24 16.45 1.31 -0.42
C LEU A 24 17.66 1.00 -1.28
N THR A 25 17.50 0.18 -2.33
CA THR A 25 18.59 -0.28 -3.20
C THR A 25 18.10 -0.61 -4.60
N ARG A 26 18.97 -0.54 -5.59
CA ARG A 26 18.76 -1.13 -6.93
C ARG A 26 19.34 -2.52 -7.06
N ARG A 27 20.18 -2.95 -6.14
CA ARG A 27 20.72 -4.31 -6.14
C ARG A 27 19.61 -5.32 -5.94
N CYS A 28 19.60 -6.37 -6.74
CA CYS A 28 18.65 -7.46 -6.66
C CYS A 28 19.32 -8.75 -7.11
N ASN A 29 18.98 -9.86 -6.49
CA ASN A 29 19.43 -11.18 -6.94
C ASN A 29 18.59 -11.74 -8.10
N LEU A 30 17.53 -11.03 -8.50
CA LEU A 30 16.67 -11.35 -9.66
C LEU A 30 16.65 -10.20 -10.66
N GLU A 31 16.26 -10.49 -11.92
CA GLU A 31 16.18 -9.50 -13.00
C GLU A 31 14.79 -9.52 -13.68
N CYS A 32 13.72 -9.40 -12.89
CA CYS A 32 12.35 -9.55 -13.33
C CYS A 32 12.01 -8.70 -14.57
N ALA A 33 11.27 -9.29 -15.52
CA ALA A 33 10.88 -8.64 -16.77
C ALA A 33 10.05 -7.35 -16.58
N HIS A 34 9.23 -7.30 -15.53
CA HIS A 34 8.33 -6.18 -15.21
C HIS A 34 8.90 -5.15 -14.22
N CYS A 35 10.18 -5.27 -13.83
CA CYS A 35 10.74 -4.44 -12.76
C CYS A 35 10.68 -2.94 -13.07
N TYR A 36 9.92 -2.19 -12.27
CA TYR A 36 9.65 -0.76 -12.47
C TYR A 36 10.87 0.14 -12.20
N ILE A 37 11.88 -0.34 -11.44
CA ILE A 37 13.14 0.39 -11.21
C ILE A 37 14.32 -0.19 -11.98
N SER A 38 14.08 -1.22 -12.78
CA SER A 38 15.12 -1.94 -13.54
C SER A 38 16.26 -2.50 -12.66
N ALA A 39 15.92 -2.93 -11.43
CA ALA A 39 16.87 -3.55 -10.51
C ALA A 39 17.41 -4.88 -11.03
N GLY A 40 18.61 -5.26 -10.61
CA GLY A 40 19.22 -6.52 -11.05
C GLY A 40 20.55 -6.84 -10.37
N PRO A 41 21.13 -8.02 -10.69
CA PRO A 41 22.41 -8.47 -10.13
C PRO A 41 23.63 -7.61 -10.55
N GLY A 42 23.50 -6.90 -11.68
CA GLY A 42 24.55 -5.99 -12.19
C GLY A 42 24.55 -4.61 -11.54
N GLU A 43 23.55 -4.29 -10.70
CA GLU A 43 23.49 -2.99 -10.05
C GLU A 43 24.43 -2.90 -8.85
N SER A 44 25.02 -1.72 -8.66
CA SER A 44 25.91 -1.43 -7.53
C SER A 44 25.24 -0.55 -6.48
N ALA A 45 25.85 -0.48 -5.29
CA ALA A 45 25.41 0.45 -4.24
C ALA A 45 25.84 1.90 -4.49
N THR A 46 26.52 2.20 -5.60
CA THR A 46 27.00 3.55 -5.91
C THR A 46 25.83 4.52 -6.03
N GLY A 47 25.87 5.60 -5.24
CA GLY A 47 24.80 6.61 -5.21
C GLY A 47 23.59 6.25 -4.35
N GLU A 48 23.56 5.07 -3.73
CA GLU A 48 22.54 4.75 -2.73
C GLU A 48 22.77 5.57 -1.45
N LEU A 49 21.67 5.96 -0.79
CA LEU A 49 21.74 6.61 0.52
C LEU A 49 22.36 5.67 1.55
N GLY A 50 23.36 6.15 2.30
CA GLY A 50 23.88 5.45 3.48
C GLY A 50 22.88 5.46 4.63
N THR A 51 23.14 4.64 5.65
CA THR A 51 22.28 4.47 6.82
C THR A 51 21.87 5.79 7.46
N ASP A 52 22.85 6.66 7.78
CA ASP A 52 22.57 7.94 8.46
C ASP A 52 21.65 8.85 7.65
N ALA A 53 21.83 8.92 6.34
CA ALA A 53 20.97 9.70 5.45
C ALA A 53 19.54 9.13 5.40
N VAL A 54 19.39 7.78 5.36
CA VAL A 54 18.09 7.12 5.42
C VAL A 54 17.38 7.43 6.74
N LEU A 55 18.09 7.33 7.88
CA LEU A 55 17.52 7.63 9.20
C LEU A 55 17.12 9.10 9.33
N ALA A 56 17.94 10.03 8.82
CA ALA A 56 17.62 11.46 8.85
C ALA A 56 16.38 11.80 8.02
N ILE A 57 16.21 11.17 6.84
CA ILE A 57 15.02 11.35 6.01
C ILE A 57 13.79 10.69 6.70
N ALA A 58 13.96 9.51 7.30
CA ALA A 58 12.88 8.86 8.04
C ALA A 58 12.37 9.74 9.19
N GLU A 59 13.26 10.39 9.93
CA GLU A 59 12.88 11.35 10.98
C GLU A 59 12.05 12.50 10.43
N GLN A 60 12.45 13.11 9.32
CA GLN A 60 11.70 14.19 8.67
C GLN A 60 10.28 13.75 8.23
N ILE A 61 10.12 12.50 7.80
CA ILE A 61 8.80 11.96 7.45
C ILE A 61 7.94 11.80 8.70
N LEU A 62 8.53 11.30 9.79
CA LEU A 62 7.86 11.13 11.08
C LEU A 62 7.47 12.46 11.74
N GLU A 63 8.21 13.54 11.51
CA GLU A 63 7.80 14.91 11.88
C GLU A 63 6.50 15.33 11.17
N VAL A 64 6.30 14.90 9.91
CA VAL A 64 5.11 15.24 9.12
C VAL A 64 3.95 14.28 9.44
N ASN A 65 4.22 13.00 9.61
CA ASN A 65 3.24 12.00 10.00
C ASN A 65 3.87 11.03 11.02
N PRO A 66 3.48 11.06 12.29
CA PRO A 66 4.11 10.24 13.33
C PRO A 66 3.76 8.74 13.25
N ALA A 67 2.83 8.33 12.40
CA ALA A 67 2.42 6.94 12.26
C ALA A 67 2.19 6.54 10.78
N PRO A 68 3.19 6.70 9.90
CA PRO A 68 3.10 6.30 8.51
C PRO A 68 3.22 4.78 8.37
N LEU A 69 2.81 4.25 7.22
CA LEU A 69 3.21 2.94 6.75
C LEU A 69 4.47 3.07 5.88
N PHE A 70 5.59 2.55 6.33
CA PHE A 70 6.80 2.40 5.53
C PHE A 70 6.83 1.05 4.83
N ILE A 71 6.95 1.06 3.51
CA ILE A 71 7.18 -0.14 2.71
C ILE A 71 8.65 -0.11 2.29
N LEU A 72 9.49 -0.77 3.06
CA LEU A 72 10.93 -0.91 2.77
C LEU A 72 11.11 -1.95 1.67
N SER A 73 11.56 -1.51 0.52
CA SER A 73 11.68 -2.32 -0.69
C SER A 73 12.89 -1.86 -1.50
N GLY A 74 12.88 -2.11 -2.80
CA GLY A 74 13.96 -1.69 -3.71
C GLY A 74 14.06 -2.65 -4.87
N GLY A 75 15.29 -3.06 -5.19
CA GLY A 75 15.53 -4.32 -5.87
C GLY A 75 15.17 -5.45 -4.92
N GLU A 76 16.14 -5.90 -4.14
CA GLU A 76 15.89 -6.81 -3.01
C GLU A 76 16.43 -6.18 -1.73
N PRO A 77 15.56 -5.71 -0.82
CA PRO A 77 16.00 -5.00 0.38
C PRO A 77 16.80 -5.89 1.35
N LEU A 78 16.60 -7.23 1.30
CA LEU A 78 17.35 -8.18 2.12
C LEU A 78 18.84 -8.25 1.76
N LEU A 79 19.27 -7.61 0.67
CA LEU A 79 20.69 -7.44 0.31
C LEU A 79 21.35 -6.25 1.01
N ARG A 80 20.59 -5.44 1.78
CA ARG A 80 21.18 -4.36 2.60
C ARG A 80 21.46 -4.86 4.01
N ASP A 81 22.68 -4.65 4.45
CA ASP A 81 23.12 -5.08 5.79
C ASP A 81 22.49 -4.24 6.92
N ASP A 82 22.08 -3.00 6.61
CA ASP A 82 21.49 -2.05 7.55
C ASP A 82 19.94 -2.05 7.57
N LEU A 83 19.28 -2.96 6.84
CA LEU A 83 17.82 -3.02 6.77
C LEU A 83 17.18 -3.13 8.17
N ASP A 84 17.73 -3.97 9.05
CA ASP A 84 17.21 -4.17 10.41
C ASP A 84 17.35 -2.90 11.25
N THR A 85 18.45 -2.17 11.08
CA THR A 85 18.67 -0.87 11.75
C THR A 85 17.63 0.16 11.31
N ILE A 86 17.38 0.25 10.00
CA ILE A 86 16.38 1.17 9.42
C ILE A 86 14.97 0.80 9.91
N ALA A 87 14.61 -0.49 9.88
CA ALA A 87 13.31 -0.98 10.31
C ALA A 87 13.08 -0.70 11.81
N THR A 88 14.04 -1.06 12.66
CA THR A 88 13.98 -0.81 14.11
C THR A 88 13.84 0.68 14.43
N PHE A 89 14.61 1.53 13.74
CA PHE A 89 14.55 2.98 13.93
C PHE A 89 13.15 3.53 13.65
N ALA A 90 12.58 3.14 12.52
CA ALA A 90 11.26 3.61 12.09
C ALA A 90 10.14 3.07 13.00
N ALA A 91 10.15 1.77 13.30
CA ALA A 91 9.13 1.12 14.12
C ALA A 91 9.07 1.70 15.54
N ARG A 92 10.24 1.87 16.19
CA ARG A 92 10.32 2.45 17.55
C ARG A 92 9.84 3.89 17.63
N ARG A 93 9.75 4.59 16.49
CA ARG A 93 9.24 5.97 16.41
C ARG A 93 7.79 6.06 15.93
N GLY A 94 7.10 4.92 15.83
CA GLY A 94 5.66 4.88 15.55
C GLY A 94 5.28 4.54 14.11
N ALA A 95 6.23 4.34 13.20
CA ALA A 95 5.91 3.85 11.88
C ALA A 95 5.49 2.37 11.92
N THR A 96 4.52 2.01 11.10
CA THR A 96 4.30 0.60 10.74
C THR A 96 5.27 0.22 9.63
N VAL A 97 6.10 -0.79 9.84
CA VAL A 97 7.13 -1.19 8.88
C VAL A 97 6.76 -2.50 8.19
N VAL A 98 6.73 -2.49 6.87
CA VAL A 98 6.54 -3.68 6.02
C VAL A 98 7.72 -3.80 5.06
N VAL A 99 8.21 -5.02 4.87
CA VAL A 99 9.31 -5.30 3.91
C VAL A 99 8.73 -5.93 2.65
N GLY A 100 9.01 -5.31 1.48
CA GLY A 100 8.64 -5.85 0.17
C GLY A 100 9.80 -6.60 -0.47
N THR A 101 9.68 -7.92 -0.67
CA THR A 101 10.75 -8.82 -1.11
C THR A 101 10.29 -9.79 -2.20
N ASN A 102 11.23 -10.31 -2.97
CA ASN A 102 10.97 -11.44 -3.86
C ASN A 102 10.87 -12.79 -3.11
N GLY A 103 11.24 -12.84 -1.84
CA GLY A 103 11.11 -14.00 -0.95
C GLY A 103 12.30 -14.97 -0.96
N THR A 104 13.12 -14.97 -1.99
CA THR A 104 14.18 -16.01 -2.15
C THR A 104 15.25 -16.00 -1.05
N LEU A 105 15.44 -14.85 -0.38
CA LEU A 105 16.41 -14.67 0.70
C LEU A 105 15.81 -14.75 2.11
N LEU A 106 14.52 -15.09 2.24
CA LEU A 106 13.83 -15.21 3.54
C LEU A 106 14.12 -16.56 4.21
N THR A 107 15.30 -16.67 4.80
CA THR A 107 15.66 -17.80 5.69
C THR A 107 14.99 -17.68 7.06
N GLU A 108 14.98 -18.76 7.87
CA GLU A 108 14.50 -18.72 9.26
C GLU A 108 15.16 -17.60 10.05
N ARG A 109 16.51 -17.53 10.01
CA ARG A 109 17.29 -16.48 10.68
C ARG A 109 16.90 -15.07 10.22
N ARG A 110 16.59 -14.91 8.92
CA ARG A 110 16.21 -13.60 8.39
C ARG A 110 14.83 -13.18 8.88
N ILE A 111 13.88 -14.10 8.97
CA ILE A 111 12.54 -13.86 9.52
C ILE A 111 12.62 -13.48 10.99
N GLU A 112 13.44 -14.19 11.78
CA GLU A 112 13.66 -13.84 13.19
C GLU A 112 14.28 -12.45 13.36
N ALA A 113 15.24 -12.08 12.52
CA ALA A 113 15.83 -10.75 12.54
C ALA A 113 14.80 -9.65 12.19
N LEU A 114 13.94 -9.86 11.19
CA LEU A 114 12.86 -8.93 10.85
C LEU A 114 11.86 -8.77 11.99
N LYS A 115 11.51 -9.85 12.69
CA LYS A 115 10.65 -9.79 13.89
C LYS A 115 11.33 -9.03 15.03
N ALA A 116 12.62 -9.26 15.26
CA ALA A 116 13.39 -8.54 16.29
C ALA A 116 13.54 -7.04 15.94
N ALA A 117 13.44 -6.67 14.67
CA ALA A 117 13.45 -5.29 14.18
C ALA A 117 12.04 -4.65 14.16
N ASP A 118 11.04 -5.27 14.79
CA ASP A 118 9.65 -4.81 14.83
C ASP A 118 9.00 -4.63 13.44
N VAL A 119 9.42 -5.45 12.45
CA VAL A 119 8.75 -5.50 11.15
C VAL A 119 7.38 -6.13 11.33
N SER A 120 6.35 -5.38 10.98
CA SER A 120 4.95 -5.77 11.19
C SER A 120 4.45 -6.78 10.15
N GLY A 121 5.10 -6.87 9.00
CA GLY A 121 4.71 -7.82 7.96
C GLY A 121 5.62 -7.82 6.74
N VAL A 122 5.42 -8.79 5.87
CA VAL A 122 6.22 -8.97 4.65
C VAL A 122 5.31 -9.03 3.42
N ALA A 123 5.65 -8.29 2.39
CA ALA A 123 4.98 -8.36 1.09
C ALA A 123 5.81 -9.22 0.14
N VAL A 124 5.31 -10.42 -0.17
CA VAL A 124 6.01 -11.42 -0.98
C VAL A 124 5.44 -11.44 -2.39
N SER A 125 6.33 -11.43 -3.36
CA SER A 125 5.96 -11.38 -4.76
C SER A 125 5.85 -12.78 -5.38
N VAL A 126 4.63 -13.18 -5.78
CA VAL A 126 4.33 -14.45 -6.49
C VAL A 126 3.49 -14.11 -7.72
N ASP A 127 4.07 -14.25 -8.93
CA ASP A 127 3.38 -13.89 -10.17
C ASP A 127 2.70 -15.07 -10.87
N SER A 128 3.02 -16.30 -10.51
CA SER A 128 2.40 -17.51 -11.05
C SER A 128 2.66 -18.69 -10.10
N LEU A 129 1.80 -19.69 -10.15
CA LEU A 129 2.01 -20.99 -9.50
C LEU A 129 2.64 -22.01 -10.45
N ASP A 130 2.79 -21.68 -11.74
CA ASP A 130 3.59 -22.46 -12.71
C ASP A 130 5.07 -22.06 -12.58
N PRO A 131 5.95 -22.98 -12.15
CA PRO A 131 7.39 -22.70 -12.02
C PRO A 131 8.02 -22.22 -13.32
N SER A 132 7.57 -22.76 -14.46
CA SER A 132 8.14 -22.43 -15.76
C SER A 132 7.82 -20.98 -16.18
N TYR A 133 6.64 -20.48 -15.81
CA TYR A 133 6.27 -19.09 -16.03
C TYR A 133 6.93 -18.18 -15.01
N HIS A 134 6.78 -18.46 -13.72
CA HIS A 134 7.29 -17.61 -12.64
C HIS A 134 8.80 -17.37 -12.75
N ASP A 135 9.58 -18.45 -12.88
CA ASP A 135 11.03 -18.38 -12.93
C ASP A 135 11.54 -17.64 -14.17
N ARG A 136 10.91 -17.88 -15.33
CA ARG A 136 11.21 -17.12 -16.55
C ARG A 136 10.85 -15.65 -16.43
N PHE A 137 9.69 -15.33 -15.82
CA PHE A 137 9.21 -13.95 -15.66
C PHE A 137 10.08 -13.15 -14.69
N ARG A 138 10.65 -13.83 -13.68
CA ARG A 138 11.54 -13.24 -12.69
C ARG A 138 13.02 -13.38 -13.03
N HIS A 139 13.35 -14.07 -14.12
CA HIS A 139 14.71 -14.39 -14.51
C HIS A 139 15.51 -15.04 -13.37
N GLY A 140 14.89 -15.99 -12.66
CA GLY A 140 15.50 -16.70 -11.54
C GLY A 140 15.04 -18.16 -11.50
N GLN A 141 15.88 -19.09 -11.96
CA GLN A 141 15.58 -20.51 -11.91
C GLN A 141 15.41 -20.99 -10.47
N GLY A 142 14.31 -21.68 -10.18
CA GLY A 142 13.96 -22.17 -8.84
C GLY A 142 13.37 -21.08 -7.92
N SER A 143 13.18 -19.85 -8.42
CA SER A 143 12.70 -18.73 -7.59
C SER A 143 11.31 -18.97 -7.02
N LEU A 144 10.40 -19.66 -7.72
CA LEU A 144 9.10 -20.02 -7.17
C LEU A 144 9.22 -20.98 -5.98
N ALA A 145 10.05 -22.01 -6.10
CA ALA A 145 10.25 -22.98 -5.01
C ALA A 145 10.83 -22.31 -3.76
N GLU A 146 11.81 -21.43 -3.92
CA GLU A 146 12.39 -20.66 -2.81
C GLU A 146 11.35 -19.72 -2.18
N THR A 147 10.58 -19.02 -3.00
CA THR A 147 9.56 -18.08 -2.54
C THR A 147 8.41 -18.78 -1.82
N THR A 148 7.93 -19.92 -2.33
CA THR A 148 6.87 -20.70 -1.67
C THR A 148 7.35 -21.26 -0.33
N ALA A 149 8.58 -21.79 -0.26
CA ALA A 149 9.20 -22.21 1.00
C ALA A 149 9.35 -21.04 1.99
N ALA A 150 9.62 -19.82 1.51
CA ALA A 150 9.66 -18.62 2.35
C ALA A 150 8.27 -18.27 2.91
N VAL A 151 7.22 -18.37 2.11
CA VAL A 151 5.82 -18.17 2.56
C VAL A 151 5.45 -19.17 3.67
N GLU A 152 5.81 -20.43 3.52
CA GLU A 152 5.61 -21.45 4.56
C GLU A 152 6.36 -21.11 5.86
N ARG A 153 7.60 -20.59 5.75
CA ARG A 153 8.36 -20.13 6.94
C ARG A 153 7.67 -18.96 7.61
N LEU A 154 7.24 -17.94 6.86
CA LEU A 154 6.49 -16.78 7.40
C LEU A 154 5.27 -17.25 8.18
N HIS A 155 4.50 -18.20 7.63
CA HIS A 155 3.34 -18.78 8.31
C HIS A 155 3.73 -19.46 9.63
N ARG A 156 4.76 -20.30 9.63
CA ARG A 156 5.26 -21.00 10.85
C ARG A 156 5.75 -20.02 11.92
N HIS A 157 6.44 -18.95 11.51
CA HIS A 157 6.93 -17.92 12.42
C HIS A 157 5.86 -16.92 12.85
N ARG A 158 4.63 -17.03 12.34
CA ARG A 158 3.51 -16.12 12.62
C ARG A 158 3.85 -14.66 12.33
N LEU A 159 4.66 -14.40 11.31
CA LEU A 159 4.88 -13.08 10.76
C LEU A 159 3.88 -12.86 9.62
N ASP A 160 3.05 -11.83 9.74
CA ASP A 160 2.03 -11.53 8.75
C ASP A 160 2.64 -11.28 7.38
N PHE A 161 1.95 -11.76 6.35
CA PHE A 161 2.39 -11.53 4.98
C PHE A 161 1.25 -11.28 4.02
N VAL A 162 1.57 -10.56 2.96
CA VAL A 162 0.69 -10.34 1.82
C VAL A 162 1.32 -10.92 0.57
N ILE A 163 0.51 -11.48 -0.32
CA ILE A 163 0.97 -11.93 -1.63
C ILE A 163 0.70 -10.83 -2.64
N GLN A 164 1.71 -10.55 -3.46
CA GLN A 164 1.67 -9.56 -4.52
C GLN A 164 1.90 -10.23 -5.86
N THR A 165 0.98 -10.03 -6.79
CA THR A 165 1.05 -10.57 -8.16
C THR A 165 0.94 -9.45 -9.16
N THR A 166 1.89 -9.34 -10.09
CA THR A 166 1.74 -8.46 -11.24
C THR A 166 0.92 -9.17 -12.31
N VAL A 167 -0.26 -8.63 -12.58
CA VAL A 167 -1.18 -9.21 -13.56
C VAL A 167 -0.74 -8.84 -14.97
N THR A 168 -0.58 -9.86 -15.80
CA THR A 168 -0.17 -9.76 -17.19
C THR A 168 -1.03 -10.69 -18.05
N ARG A 169 -0.93 -10.59 -19.37
CA ARG A 169 -1.59 -11.53 -20.27
C ARG A 169 -1.22 -12.99 -19.99
N GLY A 170 0.02 -13.22 -19.55
CA GLY A 170 0.54 -14.58 -19.37
C GLY A 170 0.04 -15.29 -18.12
N ASN A 171 -0.37 -14.55 -17.09
CA ASN A 171 -0.80 -15.13 -15.81
C ASN A 171 -2.22 -14.75 -15.35
N ARG A 172 -2.95 -13.95 -16.15
CA ARG A 172 -4.31 -13.53 -15.79
C ARG A 172 -5.23 -14.69 -15.45
N HIS A 173 -5.09 -15.81 -16.14
CA HIS A 173 -5.90 -17.01 -15.94
C HIS A 173 -5.64 -17.73 -14.60
N GLU A 174 -4.56 -17.36 -13.89
CA GLU A 174 -4.20 -17.93 -12.61
C GLU A 174 -4.73 -17.12 -11.40
N LEU A 175 -5.38 -15.96 -11.60
CA LEU A 175 -5.75 -15.06 -10.49
C LEU A 175 -6.54 -15.76 -9.39
N SER A 176 -7.57 -16.53 -9.74
CA SER A 176 -8.36 -17.31 -8.77
C SER A 176 -7.50 -18.37 -8.07
N GLY A 177 -6.62 -19.04 -8.81
CA GLY A 177 -5.71 -20.06 -8.25
C GLY A 177 -4.71 -19.45 -7.27
N ILE A 178 -4.09 -18.32 -7.64
CA ILE A 178 -3.13 -17.62 -6.76
C ILE A 178 -3.85 -17.09 -5.52
N ALA A 179 -5.06 -16.54 -5.64
CA ALA A 179 -5.84 -16.07 -4.50
C ALA A 179 -6.20 -17.23 -3.56
N ALA A 180 -6.62 -18.39 -4.10
CA ALA A 180 -6.92 -19.57 -3.33
C ALA A 180 -5.68 -20.10 -2.59
N TRP A 181 -4.57 -20.21 -3.28
CA TRP A 181 -3.29 -20.61 -2.69
C TRP A 181 -2.86 -19.61 -1.60
N SER A 182 -2.96 -18.30 -1.85
CA SER A 182 -2.63 -17.26 -0.87
C SER A 182 -3.42 -17.42 0.42
N ALA A 183 -4.73 -17.65 0.31
CA ALA A 183 -5.60 -17.89 1.48
C ALA A 183 -5.23 -19.17 2.23
N GLN A 184 -4.92 -20.27 1.52
CA GLN A 184 -4.47 -21.52 2.11
C GLN A 184 -3.16 -21.36 2.87
N GLN A 185 -2.21 -20.59 2.32
CA GLN A 185 -0.95 -20.28 2.98
C GLN A 185 -1.13 -19.33 4.17
N GLY A 186 -2.27 -18.69 4.24
CA GLY A 186 -2.61 -17.79 5.32
C GLY A 186 -2.17 -16.34 5.12
N ALA A 187 -2.06 -15.90 3.91
CA ALA A 187 -1.88 -14.49 3.61
C ALA A 187 -3.01 -13.63 4.21
N VAL A 188 -2.67 -12.47 4.75
CA VAL A 188 -3.67 -11.50 5.23
C VAL A 188 -4.27 -10.68 4.08
N CYS A 189 -3.56 -10.62 2.95
CA CYS A 189 -4.01 -9.89 1.76
C CYS A 189 -3.42 -10.49 0.49
N PHE A 190 -4.22 -10.52 -0.56
CA PHE A 190 -3.80 -10.73 -1.95
C PHE A 190 -3.94 -9.43 -2.73
N ASN A 191 -2.82 -8.90 -3.22
CA ASN A 191 -2.75 -7.69 -4.03
C ASN A 191 -2.46 -8.03 -5.49
N ALA A 192 -3.40 -7.80 -6.38
CA ALA A 192 -3.23 -7.91 -7.83
C ALA A 192 -2.82 -6.55 -8.40
N TYR A 193 -1.58 -6.42 -8.86
CA TYR A 193 -1.01 -5.21 -9.46
C TYR A 193 -1.19 -5.24 -10.97
N PHE A 194 -1.95 -4.32 -11.51
CA PHE A 194 -2.05 -4.15 -12.97
C PHE A 194 -0.83 -3.42 -13.49
N LEU A 195 -0.15 -4.02 -14.44
CA LEU A 195 1.11 -3.51 -14.99
C LEU A 195 0.97 -2.05 -15.43
N VAL A 196 1.91 -1.23 -15.00
CA VAL A 196 2.09 0.13 -15.52
C VAL A 196 3.38 0.13 -16.34
N PRO A 197 3.38 0.60 -17.59
CA PRO A 197 4.55 0.55 -18.46
C PRO A 197 5.64 1.53 -17.99
N THR A 198 6.49 1.05 -17.09
CA THR A 198 7.63 1.78 -16.53
C THR A 198 8.80 0.84 -16.25
N GLY A 199 10.02 1.35 -16.23
CA GLY A 199 11.24 0.55 -16.11
C GLY A 199 11.34 -0.53 -17.21
N ARG A 200 11.78 -1.75 -16.87
CA ARG A 200 11.78 -2.87 -17.84
C ARG A 200 10.37 -3.24 -18.32
N GLY A 201 9.36 -3.05 -17.47
CA GLY A 201 7.96 -3.30 -17.81
C GLY A 201 7.43 -2.40 -18.94
N SER A 202 8.11 -1.31 -19.30
CA SER A 202 7.71 -0.42 -20.41
C SER A 202 7.70 -1.11 -21.78
N ARG A 203 8.41 -2.23 -21.89
CA ARG A 203 8.50 -3.02 -23.14
C ARG A 203 7.53 -4.21 -23.15
N MET A 204 6.73 -4.39 -22.12
CA MET A 204 5.80 -5.51 -22.02
C MET A 204 4.46 -5.15 -22.67
N THR A 205 3.92 -6.10 -23.45
CA THR A 205 2.54 -6.02 -23.92
C THR A 205 1.62 -6.38 -22.76
N ASP A 206 0.74 -5.47 -22.42
CA ASP A 206 -0.15 -5.62 -21.29
C ASP A 206 -1.53 -6.18 -21.69
N LEU A 207 -2.42 -6.27 -20.71
CA LEU A 207 -3.81 -6.62 -20.91
C LEU A 207 -4.50 -5.56 -21.79
N SER A 208 -5.40 -5.99 -22.66
CA SER A 208 -6.34 -5.05 -23.27
C SER A 208 -7.25 -4.44 -22.18
N PRO A 209 -7.87 -3.28 -22.44
CA PRO A 209 -8.83 -2.68 -21.51
C PRO A 209 -9.96 -3.64 -21.12
N GLU A 210 -10.48 -4.45 -22.07
CA GLU A 210 -11.52 -5.45 -21.84
C GLU A 210 -11.02 -6.57 -20.92
N ALA A 211 -9.78 -7.02 -21.11
CA ALA A 211 -9.16 -8.04 -20.26
C ALA A 211 -8.88 -7.49 -18.85
N CYS A 212 -8.55 -6.19 -18.73
CA CYS A 212 -8.46 -5.50 -17.44
C CYS A 212 -9.81 -5.48 -16.72
N ASP A 213 -10.88 -5.06 -17.39
CA ASP A 213 -12.23 -5.02 -16.79
C ASP A 213 -12.69 -6.42 -16.34
N ALA A 214 -12.49 -7.45 -17.19
CA ALA A 214 -12.82 -8.83 -16.81
C ALA A 214 -12.00 -9.33 -15.59
N ALA A 215 -10.73 -8.97 -15.49
CA ALA A 215 -9.91 -9.31 -14.33
C ALA A 215 -10.38 -8.57 -13.06
N LEU A 216 -10.85 -7.34 -13.18
CA LEU A 216 -11.38 -6.57 -12.05
C LEU A 216 -12.73 -7.13 -11.57
N GLU A 217 -13.58 -7.59 -12.45
CA GLU A 217 -14.83 -8.29 -12.08
C GLU A 217 -14.53 -9.59 -11.32
N GLU A 218 -13.55 -10.37 -11.80
CA GLU A 218 -13.08 -11.56 -11.09
C GLU A 218 -12.54 -11.20 -9.69
N LEU A 219 -11.75 -10.14 -9.56
CA LEU A 219 -11.23 -9.70 -8.26
C LEU A 219 -12.34 -9.23 -7.31
N VAL A 220 -13.43 -8.63 -7.80
CA VAL A 220 -14.61 -8.31 -6.97
C VAL A 220 -15.29 -9.59 -6.48
N ALA A 221 -15.42 -10.62 -7.32
CA ALA A 221 -15.95 -11.91 -6.90
C ALA A 221 -15.06 -12.59 -5.85
N LEU A 222 -13.73 -12.60 -6.08
CA LEU A 222 -12.75 -13.13 -5.12
C LEU A 222 -12.76 -12.36 -3.79
N HIS A 223 -12.90 -11.03 -3.83
CA HIS A 223 -13.05 -10.22 -2.62
C HIS A 223 -14.25 -10.70 -1.77
N ARG A 224 -15.40 -10.97 -2.41
CA ARG A 224 -16.58 -11.52 -1.72
C ARG A 224 -16.33 -12.92 -1.15
N THR A 225 -15.70 -13.79 -1.93
CA THR A 225 -15.38 -15.17 -1.53
C THR A 225 -14.50 -15.21 -0.28
N TYR A 226 -13.52 -14.31 -0.19
CA TYR A 226 -12.55 -14.28 0.91
C TYR A 226 -12.86 -13.25 2.00
N LEU A 227 -14.03 -12.60 1.94
CA LEU A 227 -14.45 -11.63 2.94
C LEU A 227 -14.41 -12.24 4.36
N GLY A 228 -13.72 -11.56 5.27
CA GLY A 228 -13.50 -12.04 6.63
C GLY A 228 -12.30 -12.98 6.82
N HIS A 229 -11.67 -13.46 5.73
CA HIS A 229 -10.52 -14.35 5.79
C HIS A 229 -9.23 -13.73 5.24
N MET A 230 -9.32 -13.07 4.09
CA MET A 230 -8.21 -12.44 3.41
C MET A 230 -8.73 -11.26 2.61
N MET A 231 -8.02 -10.14 2.64
CA MET A 231 -8.34 -9.03 1.74
C MET A 231 -7.90 -9.35 0.31
N VAL A 232 -8.75 -9.04 -0.67
CA VAL A 232 -8.39 -9.10 -2.10
C VAL A 232 -8.50 -7.70 -2.67
N ARG A 233 -7.43 -7.20 -3.30
CA ARG A 233 -7.33 -5.81 -3.73
C ARG A 233 -6.70 -5.69 -5.11
N ALA A 234 -7.26 -4.82 -5.96
CA ALA A 234 -6.61 -4.38 -7.18
C ALA A 234 -5.71 -3.17 -6.90
N LYS A 235 -4.47 -3.20 -7.40
CA LYS A 235 -3.51 -2.12 -7.32
C LYS A 235 -3.17 -1.58 -8.72
N CYS A 236 -2.90 -0.29 -8.82
CA CYS A 236 -2.68 0.40 -10.10
C CYS A 236 -3.86 0.31 -11.08
N ALA A 237 -5.05 -0.02 -10.58
CA ALA A 237 -6.30 -0.08 -11.30
C ALA A 237 -7.45 0.51 -10.47
N PRO A 238 -7.48 1.85 -10.26
CA PRO A 238 -8.50 2.49 -9.40
C PRO A 238 -9.93 2.26 -9.91
N HIS A 239 -10.12 1.91 -11.18
CA HIS A 239 -11.43 1.58 -11.74
C HIS A 239 -12.03 0.29 -11.16
N PHE A 240 -11.29 -0.49 -10.36
CA PHE A 240 -11.83 -1.49 -9.44
C PHE A 240 -12.98 -0.93 -8.60
N MET A 241 -12.87 0.32 -8.13
CA MET A 241 -13.92 0.97 -7.34
C MET A 241 -15.24 1.12 -8.13
N ARG A 242 -15.17 1.37 -9.45
CA ARG A 242 -16.37 1.39 -10.28
C ARG A 242 -17.07 0.03 -10.30
N HIS A 243 -16.32 -1.06 -10.42
CA HIS A 243 -16.87 -2.41 -10.38
C HIS A 243 -17.50 -2.73 -9.01
N VAL A 244 -16.83 -2.34 -7.92
CA VAL A 244 -17.38 -2.51 -6.56
C VAL A 244 -18.69 -1.73 -6.39
N HIS A 245 -18.72 -0.45 -6.77
CA HIS A 245 -19.96 0.36 -6.68
C HIS A 245 -21.13 -0.21 -7.48
N ARG A 246 -20.86 -0.83 -8.63
CA ARG A 246 -21.90 -1.41 -9.50
C ARG A 246 -22.41 -2.76 -9.03
N SER A 247 -21.57 -3.59 -8.45
CA SER A 247 -21.88 -5.00 -8.18
C SER A 247 -21.81 -5.41 -6.72
N ALA A 248 -21.30 -4.55 -5.84
CA ALA A 248 -21.04 -4.82 -4.43
C ALA A 248 -21.22 -3.54 -3.58
N ALA A 249 -22.39 -2.90 -3.69
CA ALA A 249 -22.67 -1.62 -3.02
C ALA A 249 -22.64 -1.69 -1.48
N ASP A 250 -22.73 -2.89 -0.91
CA ASP A 250 -22.58 -3.20 0.51
C ASP A 250 -21.16 -3.59 0.92
N SER A 251 -20.21 -3.60 -0.03
CA SER A 251 -18.85 -4.05 0.22
C SER A 251 -18.11 -3.11 1.20
N PRO A 252 -17.44 -3.67 2.23
CA PRO A 252 -16.59 -2.87 3.11
C PRO A 252 -15.41 -2.21 2.40
N VAL A 253 -15.07 -2.62 1.18
CA VAL A 253 -14.07 -1.95 0.32
C VAL A 253 -14.40 -0.48 0.12
N LEU A 254 -15.68 -0.13 0.04
CA LEU A 254 -16.13 1.26 -0.13
C LEU A 254 -15.70 2.16 1.04
N GLY A 255 -15.49 1.60 2.23
CA GLY A 255 -15.03 2.32 3.41
C GLY A 255 -13.50 2.48 3.51
N TYR A 256 -12.72 1.68 2.78
CA TYR A 256 -11.25 1.73 2.93
C TYR A 256 -10.46 1.84 1.62
N GLU A 257 -11.06 1.66 0.46
CA GLU A 257 -10.41 1.98 -0.82
C GLU A 257 -10.86 3.36 -1.30
N THR A 258 -9.95 4.06 -1.95
CA THR A 258 -10.20 5.39 -2.53
C THR A 258 -9.64 5.47 -3.93
N ARG A 259 -9.82 6.63 -4.57
CA ARG A 259 -9.12 6.97 -5.82
C ARG A 259 -7.60 6.81 -5.66
N CYS A 260 -6.88 6.82 -6.78
CA CYS A 260 -5.42 6.75 -6.80
C CYS A 260 -4.79 7.71 -5.76
N PRO A 261 -4.05 7.21 -4.76
CA PRO A 261 -3.48 8.02 -3.67
C PRO A 261 -2.17 8.73 -4.05
N CYS A 262 -1.73 8.58 -5.29
CA CYS A 262 -0.48 9.10 -5.84
C CYS A 262 -0.33 10.60 -5.53
N GLY A 263 0.74 10.96 -4.82
CA GLY A 263 1.07 12.34 -4.44
C GLY A 263 0.14 13.01 -3.42
N SER A 264 -0.93 12.34 -2.97
CA SER A 264 -1.88 12.87 -1.99
C SER A 264 -1.83 12.19 -0.62
N GLN A 265 -1.62 10.88 -0.58
CA GLN A 265 -1.50 10.06 0.61
C GLN A 265 -0.34 9.06 0.49
N TYR A 266 0.25 8.97 -0.68
CA TYR A 266 1.26 8.00 -1.06
C TYR A 266 2.39 8.68 -1.81
N CYS A 267 3.63 8.32 -1.49
CA CYS A 267 4.82 8.72 -2.22
C CYS A 267 5.86 7.59 -2.25
N ARG A 268 6.89 7.76 -3.07
CA ARG A 268 8.03 6.86 -3.12
C ARG A 268 9.33 7.63 -2.97
N ILE A 269 10.30 7.04 -2.27
CA ILE A 269 11.69 7.52 -2.22
C ILE A 269 12.56 6.53 -2.99
N THR A 270 13.42 7.06 -3.86
CA THR A 270 14.38 6.28 -4.64
C THR A 270 15.65 5.98 -3.82
N PRO A 271 16.49 5.02 -4.25
CA PRO A 271 17.72 4.69 -3.53
C PRO A 271 18.69 5.87 -3.37
N ASP A 272 18.64 6.83 -4.30
CA ASP A 272 19.44 8.05 -4.32
C ASP A 272 18.72 9.28 -3.71
N GLY A 273 17.60 9.06 -2.99
CA GLY A 273 16.94 10.10 -2.20
C GLY A 273 15.96 11.00 -2.96
N LYS A 274 15.57 10.65 -4.20
CA LYS A 274 14.57 11.43 -4.92
C LYS A 274 13.16 11.05 -4.44
N LEU A 275 12.32 12.06 -4.23
CA LEU A 275 10.90 11.88 -3.91
C LEU A 275 10.06 11.87 -5.18
N THR A 276 9.25 10.82 -5.37
CA THR A 276 8.32 10.68 -6.50
C THR A 276 6.90 10.42 -6.00
N PRO A 277 5.85 10.71 -6.79
CA PRO A 277 4.46 10.56 -6.33
C PRO A 277 4.04 9.12 -6.06
N CYS A 278 4.61 8.14 -6.77
CA CYS A 278 4.40 6.70 -6.55
C CYS A 278 5.52 5.88 -7.22
N PRO A 279 5.61 4.56 -6.97
CA PRO A 279 6.62 3.69 -7.58
C PRO A 279 6.65 3.73 -9.12
N TYR A 280 5.49 3.88 -9.75
CA TYR A 280 5.33 3.77 -11.20
C TYR A 280 5.29 5.12 -11.93
N LEU A 281 5.35 6.24 -11.20
CA LEU A 281 5.48 7.59 -11.76
C LEU A 281 6.90 8.10 -11.49
N PRO A 282 7.79 8.10 -12.50
CA PRO A 282 9.20 8.39 -12.29
C PRO A 282 9.53 9.88 -12.12
N GLU A 283 8.57 10.77 -12.39
CA GLU A 283 8.73 12.21 -12.23
C GLU A 283 9.15 12.58 -10.81
N VAL A 284 10.24 13.33 -10.70
CA VAL A 284 10.84 13.74 -9.43
C VAL A 284 10.13 14.98 -8.90
N ALA A 285 9.58 14.85 -7.69
CA ALA A 285 8.94 15.96 -6.98
C ALA A 285 9.95 16.81 -6.19
N GLY A 286 11.09 16.23 -5.78
CA GLY A 286 12.17 16.89 -5.07
C GLY A 286 13.30 15.94 -4.71
N ASP A 287 14.41 16.49 -4.19
CA ASP A 287 15.64 15.80 -3.82
C ASP A 287 15.90 15.89 -2.32
N LEU A 288 15.59 14.79 -1.59
CA LEU A 288 15.70 14.74 -0.12
C LEU A 288 17.15 14.75 0.40
N THR A 289 18.15 14.73 -0.49
CA THR A 289 19.56 14.97 -0.12
C THR A 289 19.86 16.46 0.04
N ARG A 290 18.96 17.35 -0.44
CA ARG A 290 19.15 18.81 -0.48
C ARG A 290 17.95 19.58 0.10
N GLU A 291 16.78 18.98 0.10
CA GLU A 291 15.52 19.60 0.46
C GLU A 291 14.87 18.84 1.63
N ARG A 292 14.15 19.54 2.47
CA ARG A 292 13.39 18.88 3.55
C ARG A 292 12.17 18.19 3.00
N PHE A 293 11.86 17.00 3.51
CA PHE A 293 10.68 16.22 3.12
C PHE A 293 9.38 17.05 3.24
N ALA A 294 9.22 17.80 4.34
CA ALA A 294 8.03 18.60 4.58
C ALA A 294 7.79 19.66 3.51
N ASP A 295 8.87 20.30 3.05
CA ASP A 295 8.81 21.38 2.05
C ASP A 295 8.46 20.79 0.67
N VAL A 296 9.16 19.72 0.25
CA VAL A 296 8.82 19.03 -1.01
C VAL A 296 7.39 18.49 -0.99
N TRP A 297 6.97 17.87 0.13
CA TRP A 297 5.61 17.32 0.26
C TRP A 297 4.52 18.39 0.12
N ARG A 298 4.74 19.58 0.65
CA ARG A 298 3.76 20.67 0.64
C ARG A 298 3.79 21.50 -0.64
N GLU A 299 4.97 21.81 -1.16
CA GLU A 299 5.20 22.87 -2.12
C GLU A 299 5.52 22.38 -3.54
N SER A 300 5.84 21.11 -3.74
CA SER A 300 6.16 20.59 -5.07
C SER A 300 5.01 20.83 -6.07
N PRO A 301 5.30 21.47 -7.21
CA PRO A 301 4.30 21.72 -8.27
C PRO A 301 3.67 20.42 -8.79
N LEU A 302 4.44 19.32 -8.83
CA LEU A 302 3.95 18.03 -9.27
C LEU A 302 2.88 17.49 -8.30
N PHE A 303 3.12 17.59 -6.98
CA PHE A 303 2.12 17.21 -5.99
C PHE A 303 0.91 18.14 -6.01
N ALA A 304 1.08 19.42 -6.20
CA ALA A 304 -0.02 20.38 -6.36
C ALA A 304 -0.90 20.00 -7.57
N THR A 305 -0.30 19.68 -8.71
CA THR A 305 -1.00 19.23 -9.92
C THR A 305 -1.83 17.97 -9.64
N LEU A 306 -1.26 16.94 -9.02
CA LEU A 306 -1.95 15.68 -8.69
C LEU A 306 -3.11 15.87 -7.71
N ARG A 307 -3.01 16.82 -6.77
CA ARG A 307 -3.99 17.09 -5.71
C ARG A 307 -5.15 17.96 -6.19
N GLN A 308 -4.88 18.94 -7.02
CA GLN A 308 -5.80 20.04 -7.37
C GLN A 308 -6.17 20.06 -8.85
N GLY A 309 -5.38 19.41 -9.72
CA GLY A 309 -5.60 19.43 -11.15
C GLY A 309 -6.92 18.76 -11.55
N SER A 310 -7.57 19.32 -12.55
CA SER A 310 -8.76 18.72 -13.16
C SER A 310 -8.36 17.60 -14.09
N LEU A 311 -8.96 16.43 -13.89
CA LEU A 311 -8.69 15.28 -14.77
C LEU A 311 -9.16 15.55 -16.19
N GLY A 312 -8.39 15.11 -17.18
CA GLY A 312 -8.70 15.21 -18.60
C GLY A 312 -9.55 14.05 -19.11
N GLY A 313 -10.00 14.21 -20.35
CA GLY A 313 -10.69 13.18 -21.13
C GLY A 313 -11.89 12.57 -20.41
N LYS A 314 -12.10 11.27 -20.61
CA LYS A 314 -13.22 10.54 -20.00
C LYS A 314 -13.14 10.49 -18.46
N CYS A 315 -11.95 10.47 -17.88
CA CYS A 315 -11.81 10.50 -16.42
C CYS A 315 -12.34 11.80 -15.80
N GLY A 316 -12.19 12.95 -16.49
CA GLY A 316 -12.65 14.24 -16.02
C GLY A 316 -14.18 14.41 -16.00
N ARG A 317 -14.89 13.80 -16.96
CA ARG A 317 -16.37 13.84 -17.05
C ARG A 317 -17.07 12.65 -16.38
N CYS A 318 -16.28 11.67 -15.82
CA CYS A 318 -16.80 10.45 -15.24
C CYS A 318 -17.44 10.70 -13.89
N GLU A 319 -18.62 10.12 -13.64
CA GLU A 319 -19.32 10.17 -12.36
C GLU A 319 -18.52 9.48 -11.24
N TYR A 320 -17.65 8.52 -11.57
CA TYR A 320 -16.77 7.82 -10.60
C TYR A 320 -15.46 8.58 -10.33
N ARG A 321 -15.25 9.79 -10.88
CA ARG A 321 -13.95 10.48 -10.78
C ARG A 321 -13.48 10.76 -9.33
N ARG A 322 -14.41 10.80 -8.37
CA ARG A 322 -14.08 11.01 -6.95
C ARG A 322 -13.65 9.74 -6.24
N VAL A 323 -14.10 8.58 -6.70
CA VAL A 323 -13.79 7.27 -6.09
C VAL A 323 -12.78 6.46 -6.91
N CYS A 324 -12.59 6.78 -8.19
CA CYS A 324 -11.67 6.12 -9.11
C CYS A 324 -10.57 7.08 -9.59
N GLY A 325 -10.91 7.97 -10.52
CA GLY A 325 -10.01 8.96 -11.14
C GLY A 325 -8.92 8.36 -12.05
N GLY A 326 -8.87 7.07 -12.30
CA GLY A 326 -7.86 6.37 -13.12
C GLY A 326 -6.47 6.33 -12.48
N CYS A 327 -5.57 5.50 -13.01
CA CYS A 327 -4.18 5.40 -12.57
C CYS A 327 -3.36 6.55 -13.16
N ARG A 328 -2.85 7.44 -12.31
CA ARG A 328 -2.10 8.63 -12.76
C ARG A 328 -0.75 8.29 -13.39
N ALA A 329 -0.13 7.19 -12.89
CA ALA A 329 1.13 6.71 -13.45
C ALA A 329 0.95 6.10 -14.85
N ARG A 330 -0.17 5.37 -15.10
CA ARG A 330 -0.45 4.84 -16.45
C ARG A 330 -0.81 5.96 -17.40
N ALA A 331 -1.66 6.91 -16.99
CA ALA A 331 -1.96 8.09 -17.79
C ALA A 331 -0.68 8.81 -18.22
N PHE A 332 0.24 9.06 -17.29
CA PHE A 332 1.54 9.67 -17.59
C PHE A 332 2.41 8.82 -18.52
N ALA A 333 2.52 7.52 -18.25
CA ALA A 333 3.38 6.62 -19.05
C ALA A 333 2.97 6.57 -20.53
N GLU A 334 1.70 6.77 -20.81
CA GLU A 334 1.16 6.73 -22.17
C GLU A 334 1.10 8.09 -22.87
N THR A 335 0.88 9.16 -22.11
CA THR A 335 0.61 10.48 -22.70
C THR A 335 1.60 11.58 -22.29
N GLY A 336 2.43 11.35 -21.26
CA GLY A 336 3.25 12.38 -20.64
C GLY A 336 2.48 13.32 -19.72
N ASP A 337 1.16 13.15 -19.56
CA ASP A 337 0.32 14.01 -18.71
C ASP A 337 -0.28 13.21 -17.54
N VAL A 338 0.03 13.62 -16.31
CA VAL A 338 -0.50 13.00 -15.10
C VAL A 338 -2.01 13.18 -14.90
N LEU A 339 -2.62 14.13 -15.62
CA LEU A 339 -4.05 14.40 -15.55
C LEU A 339 -4.85 13.77 -16.69
N ALA A 340 -4.21 13.17 -17.69
CA ALA A 340 -4.87 12.51 -18.80
C ALA A 340 -5.78 11.35 -18.34
N ALA A 341 -6.66 10.88 -19.23
CA ALA A 341 -7.48 9.71 -18.96
C ALA A 341 -6.64 8.44 -18.88
N ASP A 342 -7.05 7.50 -18.02
CA ASP A 342 -6.47 6.15 -17.94
C ASP A 342 -7.03 5.29 -19.08
N SER A 343 -6.18 4.83 -19.98
CA SER A 343 -6.55 4.08 -21.18
C SER A 343 -7.02 2.65 -20.90
N SER A 344 -6.63 2.08 -19.75
CA SER A 344 -7.01 0.71 -19.39
C SER A 344 -8.48 0.54 -18.97
N CYS A 345 -9.25 1.62 -18.90
CA CYS A 345 -10.67 1.59 -18.57
C CYS A 345 -11.53 1.58 -19.83
N THR A 346 -12.44 0.63 -19.98
CA THR A 346 -13.39 0.55 -21.12
C THR A 346 -14.60 1.46 -20.93
N TYR A 347 -14.87 1.92 -19.72
CA TYR A 347 -16.08 2.67 -19.40
C TYR A 347 -16.12 4.04 -20.10
N GLU A 348 -17.23 4.31 -20.77
CA GLU A 348 -17.53 5.62 -21.33
C GLU A 348 -18.65 6.28 -20.52
N PRO A 349 -18.32 7.36 -19.78
CA PRO A 349 -19.31 8.07 -18.98
C PRO A 349 -20.29 8.86 -19.87
N SER A 350 -21.57 8.90 -19.47
CA SER A 350 -22.58 9.73 -20.15
C SER A 350 -22.32 11.24 -20.03
N GLY A 351 -21.66 11.63 -18.92
CA GLY A 351 -21.31 13.02 -18.64
C GLY A 351 -22.36 13.81 -17.84
N ASP A 352 -23.57 13.29 -17.73
CA ASP A 352 -24.71 13.90 -17.03
C ASP A 352 -25.13 13.14 -15.74
N ALA A 353 -24.51 11.99 -15.47
CA ALA A 353 -24.76 11.23 -14.26
C ALA A 353 -24.28 11.95 -12.99
N ALA A 354 -25.04 11.81 -11.91
CA ALA A 354 -24.67 12.33 -10.60
C ALA A 354 -23.33 11.73 -10.15
N LEU A 355 -22.51 12.56 -9.50
CA LEU A 355 -21.23 12.10 -8.95
C LEU A 355 -21.42 11.03 -7.90
N VAL A 356 -20.64 9.96 -8.01
CA VAL A 356 -20.49 8.97 -6.96
C VAL A 356 -19.53 9.53 -5.91
N GLU A 357 -20.06 9.75 -4.72
CA GLU A 357 -19.28 10.25 -3.60
C GLU A 357 -18.57 9.10 -2.88
N PRO A 358 -17.34 9.33 -2.38
CA PRO A 358 -16.69 8.36 -1.51
C PRO A 358 -17.51 8.19 -0.21
N ALA A 359 -17.37 7.04 0.45
CA ALA A 359 -17.87 6.87 1.80
C ALA A 359 -17.35 8.00 2.71
N GLY A 360 -18.16 8.44 3.66
CA GLY A 360 -17.83 9.60 4.49
C GLY A 360 -16.48 9.51 5.20
N VAL A 361 -16.06 8.28 5.56
CA VAL A 361 -14.74 8.00 6.15
C VAL A 361 -14.09 6.86 5.36
N THR A 362 -12.94 7.14 4.79
CA THR A 362 -12.14 6.19 4.02
C THR A 362 -10.69 6.21 4.50
N TYR A 363 -9.84 5.40 3.91
CA TYR A 363 -8.41 5.43 4.22
C TYR A 363 -7.83 6.84 4.06
N GLY A 364 -7.06 7.26 5.08
CA GLY A 364 -6.47 8.57 5.17
C GLY A 364 -7.43 9.69 5.62
N SER A 365 -8.72 9.38 5.88
CA SER A 365 -9.63 10.38 6.46
C SER A 365 -9.23 10.70 7.89
N ALA A 366 -9.09 11.99 8.19
CA ALA A 366 -9.09 12.47 9.57
C ALA A 366 -10.54 12.56 10.04
N VAL A 367 -10.86 11.92 11.15
CA VAL A 367 -12.19 11.97 11.78
C VAL A 367 -12.08 12.77 13.04
N ALA A 368 -12.89 13.82 13.16
CA ALA A 368 -13.11 14.49 14.44
C ALA A 368 -13.90 13.52 15.33
N SER A 369 -13.41 13.31 16.55
CA SER A 369 -14.13 12.50 17.52
C SER A 369 -15.39 13.21 17.97
N GLU A 370 -16.52 12.51 17.98
CA GLU A 370 -17.81 13.00 18.43
C GLU A 370 -18.17 12.45 19.82
N LEU A 371 -17.45 11.41 20.28
CA LEU A 371 -17.58 10.83 21.61
C LEU A 371 -16.35 11.08 22.47
N GLY A 372 -16.49 10.93 23.79
CA GLY A 372 -15.36 10.86 24.71
C GLY A 372 -14.49 9.63 24.40
N TRP A 373 -13.20 9.72 24.64
CA TRP A 373 -12.26 8.61 24.57
C TRP A 373 -11.47 8.53 25.89
N SER A 374 -11.46 7.37 26.52
CA SER A 374 -10.60 7.18 27.69
C SER A 374 -9.12 7.37 27.29
N PRO A 375 -8.25 7.82 28.23
CA PRO A 375 -6.83 8.00 27.93
C PRO A 375 -6.16 6.75 27.35
N ALA A 376 -6.51 5.56 27.84
CA ALA A 376 -5.98 4.29 27.35
C ALA A 376 -6.46 3.99 25.91
N ALA A 377 -7.75 4.19 25.61
CA ALA A 377 -8.30 4.02 24.27
C ALA A 377 -7.69 5.02 23.27
N ALA A 378 -7.54 6.29 23.67
CA ALA A 378 -6.90 7.32 22.85
C ALA A 378 -5.44 6.97 22.55
N ALA A 379 -4.67 6.54 23.54
CA ALA A 379 -3.28 6.09 23.37
C ALA A 379 -3.20 4.87 22.42
N ARG A 380 -4.11 3.91 22.58
CA ARG A 380 -4.19 2.74 21.69
C ARG A 380 -4.55 3.12 20.26
N LEU A 381 -5.48 4.05 20.07
CA LEU A 381 -5.83 4.56 18.73
C LEU A 381 -4.62 5.19 18.01
N GLN A 382 -3.75 5.88 18.75
CA GLN A 382 -2.55 6.50 18.17
C GLN A 382 -1.52 5.48 17.64
N ARG A 383 -1.52 4.25 18.13
CA ARG A 383 -0.68 3.15 17.62
C ARG A 383 -1.20 2.56 16.31
N ILE A 384 -2.46 2.80 15.97
CA ILE A 384 -3.04 2.35 14.71
C ILE A 384 -2.46 3.20 13.57
N PRO A 385 -2.00 2.57 12.46
CA PRO A 385 -1.45 3.29 11.33
C PRO A 385 -2.37 4.43 10.87
N SER A 386 -1.80 5.58 10.60
CA SER A 386 -2.55 6.81 10.32
C SER A 386 -3.54 6.66 9.16
N PHE A 387 -3.25 5.82 8.17
CA PHE A 387 -4.11 5.63 7.00
C PHE A 387 -5.42 4.89 7.30
N VAL A 388 -5.49 4.07 8.35
CA VAL A 388 -6.73 3.35 8.76
C VAL A 388 -7.36 3.93 10.02
N ARG A 389 -6.67 4.79 10.74
CA ARG A 389 -7.07 5.31 12.05
C ARG A 389 -8.47 5.93 12.06
N GLY A 390 -8.78 6.76 11.06
CA GLY A 390 -10.09 7.38 10.95
C GLY A 390 -11.24 6.37 10.78
N VAL A 391 -11.02 5.36 9.95
CA VAL A 391 -12.00 4.28 9.73
C VAL A 391 -12.25 3.50 11.03
N VAL A 392 -11.18 3.20 11.77
CA VAL A 392 -11.28 2.49 13.06
C VAL A 392 -11.97 3.36 14.09
N ALA A 393 -11.61 4.64 14.22
CA ALA A 393 -12.26 5.57 15.15
C ALA A 393 -13.76 5.67 14.89
N LYS A 394 -14.16 5.92 13.64
CA LYS A 394 -15.56 5.98 13.25
C LYS A 394 -16.34 4.72 13.63
N ARG A 395 -15.79 3.55 13.31
CA ARG A 395 -16.43 2.26 13.61
C ARG A 395 -16.60 2.04 15.11
N LEU A 396 -15.60 2.41 15.91
CA LEU A 396 -15.67 2.30 17.38
C LEU A 396 -16.73 3.24 17.95
N GLU A 397 -16.81 4.47 17.46
CA GLU A 397 -17.82 5.42 17.89
C GLU A 397 -19.25 5.01 17.45
N ASP A 398 -19.43 4.50 16.24
CA ASP A 398 -20.73 3.98 15.78
C ASP A 398 -21.17 2.81 16.66
N TYR A 399 -20.28 1.89 16.98
CA TYR A 399 -20.55 0.76 17.84
C TYR A 399 -20.86 1.19 19.30
N ALA A 400 -20.18 2.22 19.81
CA ALA A 400 -20.51 2.81 21.13
C ALA A 400 -21.90 3.43 21.11
N ARG A 401 -22.26 4.20 20.08
CA ARG A 401 -23.58 4.83 19.94
C ARG A 401 -24.71 3.79 19.86
N GLU A 402 -24.53 2.72 19.12
CA GLU A 402 -25.50 1.62 19.03
C GLU A 402 -25.79 0.99 20.39
N ARG A 403 -24.88 1.11 21.37
CA ARG A 403 -25.02 0.63 22.75
C ARG A 403 -25.39 1.71 23.75
N GLY A 404 -25.58 2.95 23.32
CA GLY A 404 -25.90 4.08 24.18
C GLY A 404 -24.74 4.48 25.11
N LEU A 405 -23.49 4.25 24.66
CA LEU A 405 -22.29 4.65 25.39
C LEU A 405 -21.82 6.03 24.95
N ASP A 406 -21.39 6.84 25.91
CA ASP A 406 -20.89 8.22 25.68
C ASP A 406 -19.36 8.29 25.55
N GLU A 407 -18.67 7.16 25.80
CA GLU A 407 -17.22 7.08 25.78
C GLU A 407 -16.73 5.79 25.11
N VAL A 408 -15.67 5.91 24.33
CA VAL A 408 -14.92 4.76 23.79
C VAL A 408 -13.83 4.37 24.80
N THR A 409 -13.92 3.17 25.34
CA THR A 409 -12.95 2.62 26.29
C THR A 409 -12.05 1.59 25.61
N GLU A 410 -10.93 1.23 26.25
CA GLU A 410 -10.05 0.17 25.77
C GLU A 410 -10.76 -1.19 25.71
N ASP A 411 -11.60 -1.50 26.70
CA ASP A 411 -12.39 -2.73 26.72
C ASP A 411 -13.37 -2.79 25.52
N LEU A 412 -13.99 -1.67 25.15
CA LEU A 412 -14.82 -1.57 23.96
C LEU A 412 -14.00 -1.83 22.68
N MET A 413 -12.79 -1.31 22.60
CA MET A 413 -11.90 -1.59 21.46
C MET A 413 -11.57 -3.09 21.36
N ILE A 414 -11.33 -3.75 22.48
CA ILE A 414 -11.09 -5.19 22.55
C ILE A 414 -12.34 -5.97 22.14
N GLU A 415 -13.51 -5.56 22.61
CA GLU A 415 -14.79 -6.19 22.27
C GLU A 415 -15.09 -6.08 20.76
N VAL A 416 -15.02 -4.87 20.19
CA VAL A 416 -15.21 -4.64 18.74
C VAL A 416 -14.23 -5.46 17.93
N ARG A 417 -12.97 -5.55 18.36
CA ARG A 417 -11.97 -6.39 17.72
C ARG A 417 -12.38 -7.86 17.67
N ARG A 418 -12.94 -8.39 18.77
CA ARG A 418 -13.41 -9.79 18.83
C ARG A 418 -14.66 -10.03 17.98
N ALA A 419 -15.50 -9.01 17.83
CA ALA A 419 -16.71 -9.07 17.02
C ALA A 419 -16.48 -8.87 15.52
N LEU A 420 -15.27 -8.53 15.09
CA LEU A 420 -14.93 -8.42 13.67
C LEU A 420 -15.03 -9.78 12.99
N PRO A 421 -15.56 -9.86 11.75
CA PRO A 421 -15.69 -11.13 11.02
C PRO A 421 -14.35 -11.76 10.63
N ILE A 422 -13.25 -11.06 10.85
CA ILE A 422 -11.89 -11.59 10.71
C ILE A 422 -11.48 -12.12 12.08
N ASP A 423 -11.20 -13.42 12.17
CA ASP A 423 -10.70 -14.04 13.41
C ASP A 423 -9.26 -13.62 13.69
N PHE A 424 -9.11 -12.46 14.29
CA PHE A 424 -7.82 -11.95 14.74
C PHE A 424 -7.24 -12.73 15.93
N SER A 425 -7.99 -13.66 16.54
CA SER A 425 -7.46 -14.50 17.61
C SER A 425 -6.46 -15.54 17.10
N LYS A 426 -6.58 -15.91 15.83
CA LYS A 426 -5.68 -16.85 15.15
C LYS A 426 -4.56 -16.14 14.38
N ARG A 427 -4.73 -14.83 14.09
CA ARG A 427 -3.76 -14.00 13.36
C ARG A 427 -3.93 -12.54 13.76
N ARG A 428 -2.85 -11.90 14.15
CA ARG A 428 -2.79 -10.45 14.37
C ARG A 428 -2.48 -9.79 13.03
N PRO A 429 -3.36 -8.98 12.44
CA PRO A 429 -2.95 -8.08 11.38
C PRO A 429 -1.82 -7.18 11.89
N PHE A 430 -0.81 -6.91 11.08
CA PHE A 430 0.36 -6.11 11.41
C PHE A 430 0.07 -4.70 11.98
N PHE A 431 -1.17 -4.26 11.98
CA PHE A 431 -1.63 -2.95 12.52
C PHE A 431 -2.38 -3.06 13.85
N LEU A 432 -2.32 -4.21 14.53
CA LEU A 432 -3.04 -4.46 15.78
C LEU A 432 -2.16 -5.22 16.80
N ASP A 433 -1.05 -4.60 17.24
CA ASP A 433 -0.26 -5.18 18.34
C ASP A 433 -1.02 -5.07 19.67
N ASP A 434 -1.02 -6.19 20.43
CA ASP A 434 -1.32 -6.14 21.85
C ASP A 434 -0.07 -5.60 22.58
N ALA A 435 -0.27 -4.58 23.39
CA ALA A 435 0.68 -4.23 24.42
C ALA A 435 0.51 -5.15 25.60
#